data_d18a9c07912ce9bace20e7a467f75fe7
#
_entry.id   d18a9c07912ce9bace20e7a467f75fe7
#
_cell.length_a   1.000
_cell.length_b   1.000
_cell.length_c   1.000
_cell.angle_alpha   90.00
_cell.angle_beta   90.00
_cell.angle_gamma   90.00
#
_symmetry.space_group_name_H-M   'P 1'
#
loop_
_entity.id
_entity.type
_entity.pdbx_description
1 polymer ?
#
loop_
_entity_poly.entity_id
_entity_poly.type
_entity_poly.pdbx_seq_one_letter_code
_entity_poly.pdbx_strand_id
1 'polypeptide(L)'
;MRFASLCFLIAALACPTVADDTKKADGDVIVLYGGGDLTGWVGRKDLWSAENGEIVGRTTAEKPIKGNTFLVWTGEKPSNFELTAQFKIESGNSGIQYRSRVIDEEKFVVSGYQADIDFGNRFAGILYEEKGRGILAQRGESVTIGEDGKKAKKRFGEAAKLGEGIHPGQWNDFRVVADGKRLQHFINGAMTAEVTDNQGDKSASDGVIALQIHQGPPMVVRFKNIKIRKLP
;
A
#
# COMPACT_ATOMS: atom_id res chain seq x y z
N MET A 1 -8.41 -2.69 79.61
CA MET A 1 -8.64 -3.11 78.21
C MET A 1 -8.37 -1.93 77.31
N ARG A 2 -7.22 -1.96 76.58
CA ARG A 2 -6.80 -0.91 75.65
C ARG A 2 -7.04 -1.40 74.24
N PHE A 3 -7.91 -0.76 73.47
CA PHE A 3 -8.12 -1.04 72.05
C PHE A 3 -7.07 -0.31 71.23
N ALA A 4 -6.24 -1.03 70.51
CA ALA A 4 -5.33 -0.48 69.54
C ALA A 4 -6.06 -0.36 68.17
N SER A 5 -6.15 0.88 67.70
CA SER A 5 -6.72 1.21 66.37
C SER A 5 -5.63 1.03 65.31
N LEU A 6 -5.83 0.09 64.37
CA LEU A 6 -4.93 -0.19 63.29
C LEU A 6 -5.37 0.64 62.07
N CYS A 7 -4.62 1.70 61.75
CA CYS A 7 -4.82 2.47 60.51
C CYS A 7 -4.20 1.73 59.32
N PHE A 8 -5.05 1.28 58.38
CA PHE A 8 -4.62 0.82 57.06
C PHE A 8 -4.31 2.02 56.15
N LEU A 9 -3.03 2.19 55.81
CA LEU A 9 -2.62 3.10 54.72
C LEU A 9 -2.85 2.37 53.40
N ILE A 10 -3.82 2.89 52.58
CA ILE A 10 -4.02 2.45 51.22
C ILE A 10 -3.07 3.31 50.33
N ALA A 11 -2.00 2.67 49.87
CA ALA A 11 -1.14 3.26 48.86
C ALA A 11 -1.83 3.21 47.49
N ALA A 12 -2.23 4.36 46.97
CA ALA A 12 -2.75 4.47 45.60
C ALA A 12 -1.56 4.33 44.63
N LEU A 13 -1.52 3.21 43.91
CA LEU A 13 -0.63 3.09 42.74
C LEU A 13 -1.16 4.02 41.64
N ALA A 14 -0.41 5.08 41.36
CA ALA A 14 -0.62 5.90 40.16
C ALA A 14 -0.16 5.11 38.94
N CYS A 15 -1.11 4.69 38.13
CA CYS A 15 -0.87 4.13 36.80
C CYS A 15 -0.32 5.23 35.90
N PRO A 16 0.83 5.07 35.21
CA PRO A 16 1.27 6.09 34.27
C PRO A 16 0.27 6.16 33.11
N THR A 17 -0.33 7.31 32.92
CA THR A 17 -1.11 7.63 31.73
C THR A 17 -0.19 7.57 30.53
N VAL A 18 -0.40 6.55 29.67
CA VAL A 18 0.18 6.53 28.34
C VAL A 18 -0.36 7.75 27.59
N ALA A 19 0.50 8.68 27.29
CA ALA A 19 0.16 9.83 26.46
C ALA A 19 -0.32 9.31 25.11
N ASP A 20 -1.56 9.63 24.76
CA ASP A 20 -2.14 9.37 23.45
C ASP A 20 -1.55 10.39 22.46
N ASP A 21 -0.46 9.96 21.78
CA ASP A 21 0.22 10.76 20.75
C ASP A 21 -0.55 10.78 19.42
N THR A 22 -1.89 10.84 19.45
CA THR A 22 -2.75 10.94 18.26
C THR A 22 -3.10 12.36 17.86
N LYS A 23 -2.20 13.34 18.02
CA LYS A 23 -2.31 14.60 17.30
C LYS A 23 -1.51 14.52 16.01
N LYS A 24 -1.91 13.64 15.07
CA LYS A 24 -1.46 13.73 13.68
C LYS A 24 -1.95 15.05 13.10
N ALA A 25 -1.02 15.91 12.70
CA ALA A 25 -1.33 17.11 11.94
C ALA A 25 -2.26 16.75 10.77
N ASP A 26 -3.38 17.47 10.66
CA ASP A 26 -4.38 17.30 9.60
C ASP A 26 -3.75 17.83 8.30
N GLY A 27 -2.97 16.97 7.59
CA GLY A 27 -2.50 17.27 6.24
C GLY A 27 -3.68 17.24 5.28
N ASP A 28 -3.60 18.02 4.20
CA ASP A 28 -4.64 18.06 3.17
C ASP A 28 -4.93 16.65 2.64
N VAL A 29 -6.19 16.24 2.74
CA VAL A 29 -6.69 14.97 2.22
C VAL A 29 -7.21 15.18 0.80
N ILE A 30 -6.67 14.43 -0.15
CA ILE A 30 -7.12 14.41 -1.54
C ILE A 30 -7.80 13.06 -1.79
N VAL A 31 -9.06 13.12 -2.23
CA VAL A 31 -9.81 11.93 -2.62
C VAL A 31 -9.49 11.65 -4.10
N LEU A 32 -8.82 10.53 -4.37
CA LEU A 32 -8.50 10.07 -5.71
C LEU A 32 -9.68 9.34 -6.34
N TYR A 33 -10.41 8.59 -5.54
CA TYR A 33 -11.64 7.92 -5.92
C TYR A 33 -12.57 7.72 -4.70
N GLY A 34 -13.73 8.33 -4.76
CA GLY A 34 -14.78 8.25 -3.72
C GLY A 34 -16.08 7.60 -4.20
N GLY A 35 -16.06 6.98 -5.39
CA GLY A 35 -17.23 6.51 -6.12
C GLY A 35 -17.50 7.38 -7.35
N GLY A 36 -18.42 6.97 -8.21
CA GLY A 36 -18.72 7.66 -9.46
C GLY A 36 -18.03 7.04 -10.67
N ASP A 37 -17.62 7.86 -11.64
CA ASP A 37 -16.96 7.44 -12.86
C ASP A 37 -15.40 7.47 -12.71
N LEU A 38 -14.69 7.20 -13.80
CA LEU A 38 -13.23 7.23 -13.85
C LEU A 38 -12.64 8.63 -14.20
N THR A 39 -13.38 9.71 -13.98
CA THR A 39 -12.85 11.07 -14.17
C THR A 39 -11.59 11.25 -13.30
N GLY A 40 -10.52 11.80 -13.89
CA GLY A 40 -9.21 11.93 -13.24
C GLY A 40 -8.34 10.66 -13.30
N TRP A 41 -8.79 9.62 -14.04
CA TRP A 41 -8.01 8.42 -14.29
C TRP A 41 -7.92 8.12 -15.79
N VAL A 42 -6.75 7.66 -16.23
CA VAL A 42 -6.51 7.27 -17.62
C VAL A 42 -5.92 5.86 -17.69
N GLY A 43 -6.44 5.07 -18.62
CA GLY A 43 -6.05 3.68 -18.81
C GLY A 43 -6.86 3.04 -19.93
N ARG A 44 -6.66 1.75 -20.17
CA ARG A 44 -7.38 0.98 -21.16
C ARG A 44 -8.86 0.83 -20.77
N LYS A 45 -9.76 1.53 -21.51
CA LYS A 45 -11.21 1.53 -21.25
C LYS A 45 -11.87 0.16 -21.46
N ASP A 46 -11.24 -0.74 -22.19
CA ASP A 46 -11.70 -2.11 -22.39
C ASP A 46 -11.38 -3.05 -21.22
N LEU A 47 -10.57 -2.59 -20.27
CA LEU A 47 -10.12 -3.36 -19.10
C LEU A 47 -10.56 -2.73 -17.77
N TRP A 48 -10.81 -1.42 -17.74
CA TRP A 48 -11.18 -0.68 -16.54
C TRP A 48 -12.58 -0.07 -16.65
N SER A 49 -13.36 -0.22 -15.62
CA SER A 49 -14.70 0.36 -15.48
C SER A 49 -14.95 0.88 -14.08
N ALA A 50 -15.96 1.76 -13.94
CA ALA A 50 -16.53 2.13 -12.65
C ALA A 50 -17.88 1.41 -12.51
N GLU A 51 -18.03 0.59 -11.48
CA GLU A 51 -19.21 -0.25 -11.25
C GLU A 51 -19.60 -0.16 -9.76
N ASN A 52 -20.82 0.29 -9.47
CA ASN A 52 -21.36 0.33 -8.09
C ASN A 52 -20.47 1.06 -7.07
N GLY A 53 -19.82 2.15 -7.49
CA GLY A 53 -18.91 2.92 -6.64
C GLY A 53 -17.52 2.30 -6.47
N GLU A 54 -17.17 1.35 -7.30
CA GLU A 54 -15.87 0.66 -7.30
C GLU A 54 -15.15 0.88 -8.65
N ILE A 55 -13.83 1.01 -8.63
CA ILE A 55 -12.99 0.83 -9.82
C ILE A 55 -12.81 -0.67 -10.02
N VAL A 56 -13.13 -1.18 -11.19
CA VAL A 56 -13.01 -2.61 -11.53
C VAL A 56 -12.01 -2.78 -12.66
N GLY A 57 -10.96 -3.56 -12.41
CA GLY A 57 -10.01 -4.02 -13.42
C GLY A 57 -10.26 -5.49 -13.75
N ARG A 58 -10.38 -5.80 -15.06
CA ARG A 58 -10.74 -7.16 -15.48
C ARG A 58 -10.05 -7.57 -16.78
N THR A 59 -9.57 -8.82 -16.81
CA THR A 59 -9.25 -9.53 -18.06
C THR A 59 -10.08 -10.80 -18.17
N THR A 60 -10.26 -11.30 -19.39
CA THR A 60 -10.96 -12.55 -19.65
C THR A 60 -10.08 -13.48 -20.52
N ALA A 61 -10.50 -14.72 -20.65
CA ALA A 61 -9.78 -15.67 -21.52
C ALA A 61 -9.82 -15.23 -23.00
N GLU A 62 -10.89 -14.55 -23.42
CA GLU A 62 -11.09 -14.04 -24.78
C GLU A 62 -10.33 -12.72 -25.02
N LYS A 63 -9.98 -12.01 -23.95
CA LYS A 63 -9.26 -10.72 -24.00
C LYS A 63 -8.04 -10.74 -23.08
N PRO A 64 -7.04 -11.60 -23.39
CA PRO A 64 -5.79 -11.64 -22.63
C PRO A 64 -4.95 -10.39 -22.91
N ILE A 65 -4.11 -10.02 -21.96
CA ILE A 65 -3.08 -8.98 -22.17
C ILE A 65 -1.69 -9.59 -22.20
N LYS A 66 -0.81 -9.00 -23.02
CA LYS A 66 0.58 -9.48 -23.22
C LYS A 66 1.61 -8.83 -22.31
N GLY A 67 1.19 -7.88 -21.47
CA GLY A 67 2.04 -7.15 -20.54
C GLY A 67 1.20 -6.42 -19.51
N ASN A 68 1.81 -6.08 -18.37
CA ASN A 68 1.14 -5.28 -17.34
C ASN A 68 0.71 -3.94 -17.91
N THR A 69 -0.50 -3.51 -17.54
CA THR A 69 -1.06 -2.21 -17.90
C THR A 69 -1.73 -1.58 -16.68
N PHE A 70 -1.87 -0.26 -16.69
CA PHE A 70 -2.24 0.46 -15.50
C PHE A 70 -3.38 1.45 -15.75
N LEU A 71 -4.17 1.70 -14.72
CA LEU A 71 -5.06 2.86 -14.63
C LEU A 71 -4.32 3.93 -13.82
N VAL A 72 -3.94 5.03 -14.50
CA VAL A 72 -3.08 6.07 -13.93
C VAL A 72 -3.93 7.23 -13.47
N TRP A 73 -3.75 7.66 -12.23
CA TRP A 73 -4.35 8.90 -11.73
C TRP A 73 -3.63 10.12 -12.34
N THR A 74 -4.40 11.06 -12.88
CA THR A 74 -3.89 12.22 -13.62
C THR A 74 -3.69 13.46 -12.76
N GLY A 75 -3.92 13.36 -11.45
CA GLY A 75 -3.71 14.46 -10.53
C GLY A 75 -2.23 14.74 -10.25
N GLU A 76 -1.96 15.39 -9.14
CA GLU A 76 -0.60 15.74 -8.75
C GLU A 76 0.29 14.52 -8.47
N LYS A 77 1.59 14.74 -8.47
CA LYS A 77 2.60 13.71 -8.14
C LYS A 77 3.07 13.93 -6.70
N PRO A 78 2.45 13.26 -5.72
CA PRO A 78 2.79 13.49 -4.32
C PRO A 78 4.18 12.95 -3.98
N SER A 79 4.89 13.68 -3.12
CA SER A 79 6.19 13.26 -2.57
C SER A 79 6.03 12.51 -1.24
N ASN A 80 5.72 13.21 -0.16
CA ASN A 80 5.46 12.61 1.15
C ASN A 80 3.96 12.48 1.38
N PHE A 81 3.50 11.26 1.64
CA PHE A 81 2.07 11.00 1.80
C PHE A 81 1.78 9.69 2.52
N GLU A 82 0.57 9.62 3.03
CA GLU A 82 -0.09 8.38 3.40
C GLU A 82 -1.23 8.13 2.39
N LEU A 83 -1.16 7.02 1.65
CA LEU A 83 -2.22 6.56 0.77
C LEU A 83 -3.03 5.49 1.50
N THR A 84 -4.34 5.59 1.43
CA THR A 84 -5.27 4.54 1.86
C THR A 84 -6.19 4.16 0.72
N ALA A 85 -6.46 2.85 0.60
CA ALA A 85 -7.38 2.30 -0.38
C ALA A 85 -8.01 1.02 0.17
N GLN A 86 -9.22 0.70 -0.26
CA GLN A 86 -9.78 -0.63 -0.09
C GLN A 86 -9.65 -1.40 -1.40
N PHE A 87 -9.21 -2.65 -1.30
CA PHE A 87 -9.09 -3.54 -2.45
C PHE A 87 -9.78 -4.88 -2.19
N LYS A 88 -10.28 -5.48 -3.27
CA LYS A 88 -10.73 -6.87 -3.31
C LYS A 88 -10.20 -7.49 -4.59
N ILE A 89 -9.44 -8.58 -4.47
CA ILE A 89 -8.96 -9.35 -5.62
C ILE A 89 -9.66 -10.70 -5.64
N GLU A 90 -10.28 -11.03 -6.77
CA GLU A 90 -11.05 -12.26 -6.95
C GLU A 90 -10.23 -13.34 -7.68
N SER A 91 -9.25 -12.89 -8.47
CA SER A 91 -8.27 -13.76 -9.15
C SER A 91 -7.08 -12.96 -9.65
N GLY A 92 -5.93 -13.59 -9.85
CA GLY A 92 -4.73 -13.02 -10.43
C GLY A 92 -3.87 -12.21 -9.46
N ASN A 93 -3.14 -11.24 -10.00
CA ASN A 93 -2.26 -10.31 -9.28
C ASN A 93 -2.54 -8.87 -9.72
N SER A 94 -2.31 -7.94 -8.82
CA SER A 94 -2.49 -6.50 -9.02
C SER A 94 -1.54 -5.73 -8.10
N GLY A 95 -1.69 -4.41 -8.02
CA GLY A 95 -0.93 -3.57 -7.12
C GLY A 95 -1.31 -2.11 -7.22
N ILE A 96 -0.88 -1.35 -6.23
CA ILE A 96 -0.96 0.11 -6.22
C ILE A 96 0.44 0.65 -6.46
N GLN A 97 0.64 1.28 -7.61
CA GLN A 97 1.87 2.00 -7.95
C GLN A 97 1.88 3.35 -7.26
N TYR A 98 3.04 3.76 -6.79
CA TYR A 98 3.25 5.08 -6.20
C TYR A 98 4.68 5.56 -6.44
N ARG A 99 4.90 6.88 -6.43
CA ARG A 99 6.17 7.48 -6.82
C ARG A 99 6.73 6.88 -8.11
N SER A 100 5.84 6.63 -9.06
CA SER A 100 6.13 5.89 -10.30
C SER A 100 6.13 6.82 -11.50
N ARG A 101 6.59 6.31 -12.65
CA ARG A 101 6.67 7.06 -13.91
C ARG A 101 5.97 6.28 -15.00
N VAL A 102 5.20 6.97 -15.83
CA VAL A 102 4.67 6.38 -17.07
C VAL A 102 5.83 6.28 -18.07
N ILE A 103 6.10 5.08 -18.55
CA ILE A 103 7.19 4.79 -19.51
C ILE A 103 6.69 4.42 -20.90
N ASP A 104 5.39 4.14 -21.04
CA ASP A 104 4.71 3.94 -22.33
C ASP A 104 3.26 4.44 -22.16
N GLU A 105 2.96 5.61 -22.71
CA GLU A 105 1.65 6.25 -22.59
C GLU A 105 0.57 5.54 -23.40
N GLU A 106 0.93 4.94 -24.56
CA GLU A 106 -0.03 4.27 -25.44
C GLU A 106 -0.53 2.95 -24.81
N LYS A 107 0.38 2.24 -24.12
CA LYS A 107 0.08 0.97 -23.45
C LYS A 107 -0.20 1.14 -21.96
N PHE A 108 -0.15 2.37 -21.46
CA PHE A 108 -0.29 2.67 -20.03
C PHE A 108 0.64 1.82 -19.17
N VAL A 109 1.94 1.78 -19.52
CA VAL A 109 2.95 1.05 -18.74
C VAL A 109 3.64 2.00 -17.78
N VAL A 110 3.76 1.53 -16.52
CA VAL A 110 4.34 2.30 -15.43
C VAL A 110 5.56 1.58 -14.88
N SER A 111 6.53 2.32 -14.37
CA SER A 111 7.72 1.83 -13.67
C SER A 111 7.84 2.55 -12.32
N GLY A 112 8.18 1.84 -11.25
CA GLY A 112 8.38 2.39 -9.91
C GLY A 112 7.89 1.50 -8.79
N TYR A 113 7.74 2.05 -7.59
CA TYR A 113 7.34 1.28 -6.41
C TYR A 113 5.89 0.79 -6.50
N GLN A 114 5.68 -0.45 -6.08
CA GLN A 114 4.38 -1.11 -6.07
C GLN A 114 4.08 -1.75 -4.71
N ALA A 115 2.91 -1.45 -4.21
CA ALA A 115 2.25 -2.13 -3.10
C ALA A 115 1.48 -3.31 -3.68
N ASP A 116 2.03 -4.49 -3.56
CA ASP A 116 1.58 -5.68 -4.31
C ASP A 116 0.32 -6.31 -3.71
N ILE A 117 -0.58 -6.76 -4.59
CA ILE A 117 -1.85 -7.40 -4.27
C ILE A 117 -1.92 -8.72 -5.03
N ASP A 118 -2.16 -9.83 -4.35
CA ASP A 118 -2.12 -11.17 -4.94
C ASP A 118 -3.22 -12.06 -4.36
N PHE A 119 -4.05 -12.63 -5.23
CA PHE A 119 -5.11 -13.56 -4.82
C PHE A 119 -4.54 -14.82 -4.16
N GLY A 120 -3.41 -15.33 -4.65
CA GLY A 120 -2.71 -16.46 -4.05
C GLY A 120 -2.06 -16.16 -2.70
N ASN A 121 -2.15 -14.91 -2.24
CA ASN A 121 -1.57 -14.43 -0.99
C ASN A 121 -0.06 -14.68 -0.82
N ARG A 122 0.64 -14.97 -1.91
CA ARG A 122 2.10 -15.16 -1.90
C ARG A 122 2.82 -13.82 -1.87
N PHE A 123 2.35 -12.87 -2.69
CA PHE A 123 2.99 -11.58 -2.89
C PHE A 123 2.23 -10.41 -2.24
N ALA A 124 1.01 -10.63 -1.73
CA ALA A 124 0.25 -9.57 -1.09
C ALA A 124 1.03 -8.90 0.04
N GLY A 125 1.14 -7.56 -0.04
CA GLY A 125 1.81 -6.71 0.95
C GLY A 125 3.33 -6.64 0.82
N ILE A 126 3.98 -7.27 -0.17
CA ILE A 126 5.41 -7.02 -0.45
C ILE A 126 5.60 -5.63 -1.03
N LEU A 127 6.83 -5.12 -0.99
CA LEU A 127 7.25 -3.94 -1.74
C LEU A 127 8.03 -4.40 -2.97
N TYR A 128 7.44 -4.14 -4.14
CA TYR A 128 7.99 -4.46 -5.45
C TYR A 128 8.38 -3.19 -6.20
N GLU A 129 9.27 -3.26 -7.16
CA GLU A 129 9.56 -2.19 -8.09
C GLU A 129 9.33 -2.67 -9.52
N GLU A 130 8.22 -2.22 -10.12
CA GLU A 130 7.80 -2.56 -11.48
C GLU A 130 8.79 -1.99 -12.50
N LYS A 131 9.23 -2.85 -13.44
CA LYS A 131 10.23 -2.49 -14.46
C LYS A 131 11.54 -1.94 -13.88
N GLY A 132 11.87 -2.30 -12.63
CA GLY A 132 13.05 -1.87 -11.91
C GLY A 132 13.77 -3.03 -11.22
N ARG A 133 14.05 -2.87 -9.93
CA ARG A 133 14.86 -3.83 -9.13
C ARG A 133 14.09 -5.06 -8.65
N GLY A 134 12.80 -5.20 -9.01
CA GLY A 134 11.96 -6.33 -8.58
C GLY A 134 11.57 -6.25 -7.10
N ILE A 135 11.58 -7.35 -6.38
CA ILE A 135 11.22 -7.37 -4.95
C ILE A 135 12.27 -6.62 -4.13
N LEU A 136 11.84 -5.53 -3.51
CA LEU A 136 12.66 -4.73 -2.61
C LEU A 136 12.59 -5.26 -1.17
N ALA A 137 11.39 -5.60 -0.70
CA ALA A 137 11.18 -6.27 0.59
C ALA A 137 10.07 -7.32 0.49
N GLN A 138 10.30 -8.47 1.10
CA GLN A 138 9.28 -9.50 1.28
C GLN A 138 8.35 -9.14 2.46
N ARG A 139 7.20 -9.81 2.54
CA ARG A 139 6.32 -9.68 3.70
C ARG A 139 7.04 -10.10 4.98
N GLY A 140 6.98 -9.22 6.00
CA GLY A 140 7.68 -9.38 7.27
C GLY A 140 9.14 -8.90 7.27
N GLU A 141 9.61 -8.25 6.18
CA GLU A 141 10.95 -7.70 6.09
C GLU A 141 10.97 -6.16 6.18
N SER A 142 11.95 -5.63 6.92
CA SER A 142 12.43 -4.26 6.86
C SER A 142 13.80 -4.27 6.16
N VAL A 143 13.92 -3.55 5.05
CA VAL A 143 15.10 -3.56 4.19
C VAL A 143 15.67 -2.15 4.07
N THR A 144 16.96 -1.99 4.37
CA THR A 144 17.69 -0.76 4.02
C THR A 144 18.51 -1.03 2.77
N ILE A 145 18.28 -0.24 1.72
CA ILE A 145 19.07 -0.25 0.48
C ILE A 145 20.11 0.87 0.60
N GLY A 146 21.38 0.51 0.56
CA GLY A 146 22.49 1.47 0.58
C GLY A 146 22.64 2.23 -0.74
N GLU A 147 23.50 3.25 -0.76
CA GLU A 147 23.85 4.00 -1.96
C GLU A 147 24.44 3.10 -3.06
N ASP A 148 25.17 2.06 -2.65
CA ASP A 148 25.74 1.03 -3.52
C ASP A 148 24.73 -0.03 -3.97
N GLY A 149 23.45 0.11 -3.59
CA GLY A 149 22.38 -0.83 -3.91
C GLY A 149 22.35 -2.11 -3.07
N LYS A 150 23.29 -2.28 -2.13
CA LYS A 150 23.26 -3.44 -1.24
C LYS A 150 22.11 -3.37 -0.26
N LYS A 151 21.49 -4.52 -0.02
CA LYS A 151 20.31 -4.67 0.84
C LYS A 151 20.70 -5.24 2.21
N ALA A 152 20.51 -4.46 3.27
CA ALA A 152 20.52 -4.94 4.64
C ALA A 152 19.09 -5.26 5.07
N LYS A 153 18.85 -6.52 5.47
CA LYS A 153 17.51 -7.03 5.79
C LYS A 153 17.37 -7.33 7.27
N LYS A 154 16.23 -6.95 7.85
CA LYS A 154 15.76 -7.38 9.16
C LYS A 154 14.36 -7.98 9.01
N ARG A 155 14.09 -9.07 9.72
CA ARG A 155 12.76 -9.65 9.79
C ARG A 155 12.05 -9.13 11.03
N PHE A 156 10.84 -8.61 10.88
CA PHE A 156 9.99 -8.16 11.98
C PHE A 156 8.77 -9.05 12.21
N GLY A 157 8.48 -9.96 11.28
CA GLY A 157 7.36 -10.88 11.38
C GLY A 157 7.49 -12.07 10.43
N GLU A 158 6.77 -13.13 10.74
CA GLU A 158 6.67 -14.30 9.87
C GLU A 158 5.69 -14.03 8.72
N ALA A 159 6.16 -14.21 7.48
CA ALA A 159 5.38 -13.91 6.28
C ALA A 159 4.04 -14.68 6.22
N ALA A 160 4.03 -15.95 6.63
CA ALA A 160 2.82 -16.76 6.68
C ALA A 160 1.81 -16.19 7.68
N LYS A 161 2.25 -15.90 8.91
CA LYS A 161 1.40 -15.35 9.97
C LYS A 161 0.81 -13.98 9.61
N LEU A 162 1.60 -13.10 9.02
CA LEU A 162 1.10 -11.82 8.50
C LEU A 162 0.10 -12.02 7.36
N GLY A 163 0.28 -13.09 6.57
CA GLY A 163 -0.63 -13.45 5.49
C GLY A 163 -2.00 -13.93 5.95
N GLU A 164 -2.13 -14.48 7.16
CA GLU A 164 -3.42 -14.91 7.73
C GLU A 164 -4.40 -13.73 7.91
N GLY A 165 -3.86 -12.53 8.13
CA GLY A 165 -4.65 -11.29 8.23
C GLY A 165 -5.07 -10.69 6.88
N ILE A 166 -4.74 -11.32 5.75
CA ILE A 166 -5.10 -10.87 4.40
C ILE A 166 -6.17 -11.82 3.85
N HIS A 167 -7.27 -11.28 3.34
CA HIS A 167 -8.46 -12.06 2.97
C HIS A 167 -8.73 -12.01 1.47
N PRO A 168 -8.16 -12.94 0.65
CA PRO A 168 -8.44 -13.01 -0.78
C PRO A 168 -9.94 -13.15 -1.05
N GLY A 169 -10.45 -12.47 -2.09
CA GLY A 169 -11.88 -12.47 -2.42
C GLY A 169 -12.75 -11.61 -1.50
N GLN A 170 -12.18 -10.99 -0.46
CA GLN A 170 -12.87 -10.06 0.44
C GLN A 170 -12.25 -8.66 0.37
N TRP A 171 -12.91 -7.67 0.93
CA TRP A 171 -12.35 -6.33 1.07
C TRP A 171 -11.24 -6.32 2.12
N ASN A 172 -10.12 -5.71 1.75
CA ASN A 172 -8.98 -5.45 2.62
C ASN A 172 -8.64 -3.97 2.57
N ASP A 173 -8.16 -3.42 3.67
CA ASP A 173 -7.61 -2.08 3.74
C ASP A 173 -6.12 -2.11 3.41
N PHE A 174 -5.70 -1.34 2.40
CA PHE A 174 -4.28 -1.10 2.12
C PHE A 174 -3.90 0.30 2.56
N ARG A 175 -2.78 0.43 3.26
CA ARG A 175 -2.17 1.71 3.60
C ARG A 175 -0.70 1.70 3.21
N VAL A 176 -0.30 2.71 2.45
CA VAL A 176 1.09 2.99 2.08
C VAL A 176 1.51 4.28 2.76
N VAL A 177 2.66 4.27 3.42
CA VAL A 177 3.32 5.49 3.92
C VAL A 177 4.61 5.68 3.14
N ALA A 178 4.72 6.82 2.45
CA ALA A 178 5.92 7.25 1.74
C ALA A 178 6.39 8.55 2.36
N ASP A 179 7.42 8.47 3.20
CA ASP A 179 7.97 9.59 3.95
C ASP A 179 9.50 9.67 3.74
N GLY A 180 9.96 10.70 3.05
CA GLY A 180 11.34 10.79 2.60
C GLY A 180 11.78 9.51 1.87
N LYS A 181 12.81 8.85 2.37
CA LYS A 181 13.34 7.59 1.83
C LYS A 181 12.67 6.34 2.40
N ARG A 182 11.78 6.50 3.38
CA ARG A 182 11.12 5.40 4.07
C ARG A 182 9.76 5.10 3.45
N LEU A 183 9.57 3.85 3.07
CA LEU A 183 8.38 3.33 2.43
C LEU A 183 7.83 2.18 3.28
N GLN A 184 6.56 2.24 3.66
CA GLN A 184 5.92 1.23 4.50
C GLN A 184 4.59 0.79 3.91
N HIS A 185 4.33 -0.50 3.95
CA HIS A 185 3.08 -1.12 3.54
C HIS A 185 2.36 -1.74 4.74
N PHE A 186 1.04 -1.55 4.77
CA PHE A 186 0.17 -2.14 5.79
C PHE A 186 -1.07 -2.72 5.11
N ILE A 187 -1.47 -3.91 5.52
CA ILE A 187 -2.76 -4.49 5.12
C ILE A 187 -3.53 -4.82 6.39
N ASN A 188 -4.80 -4.39 6.46
CA ASN A 188 -5.70 -4.57 7.60
C ASN A 188 -5.05 -4.15 8.94
N GLY A 189 -4.30 -3.04 8.91
CA GLY A 189 -3.61 -2.46 10.07
C GLY A 189 -2.24 -3.07 10.39
N ALA A 190 -1.93 -4.27 9.90
CA ALA A 190 -0.64 -4.91 10.12
C ALA A 190 0.41 -4.42 9.12
N MET A 191 1.59 -4.03 9.59
CA MET A 191 2.73 -3.73 8.71
C MET A 191 3.18 -5.00 7.99
N THR A 192 3.28 -4.93 6.66
CA THR A 192 3.65 -6.08 5.83
C THR A 192 5.05 -5.98 5.24
N ALA A 193 5.51 -4.78 4.89
CA ALA A 193 6.86 -4.55 4.38
C ALA A 193 7.33 -3.13 4.70
N GLU A 194 8.64 -2.96 4.82
CA GLU A 194 9.29 -1.66 4.96
C GLU A 194 10.57 -1.61 4.14
N VAL A 195 10.81 -0.47 3.48
CA VAL A 195 12.06 -0.19 2.78
C VAL A 195 12.54 1.22 3.14
N THR A 196 13.83 1.37 3.47
CA THR A 196 14.54 2.65 3.43
C THR A 196 15.47 2.63 2.23
N ASP A 197 15.15 3.41 1.19
CA ASP A 197 15.84 3.40 -0.09
C ASP A 197 16.82 4.58 -0.21
N ASN A 198 18.10 4.31 0.01
CA ASN A 198 19.16 5.31 -0.11
C ASN A 198 19.88 5.27 -1.47
N GLN A 199 19.45 4.43 -2.42
CA GLN A 199 20.07 4.35 -3.74
C GLN A 199 19.65 5.54 -4.61
N GLY A 200 20.40 6.65 -4.54
CA GLY A 200 20.02 7.96 -5.06
C GLY A 200 19.70 8.03 -6.54
N ASP A 201 20.33 7.19 -7.37
CA ASP A 201 20.09 7.11 -8.81
C ASP A 201 18.84 6.31 -9.18
N LYS A 202 18.26 5.55 -8.24
CA LYS A 202 17.11 4.65 -8.44
C LYS A 202 15.94 4.90 -7.52
N SER A 203 16.18 5.54 -6.37
CA SER A 203 15.09 5.89 -5.46
C SER A 203 14.26 7.05 -6.05
N ALA A 204 12.94 6.94 -5.92
CA ALA A 204 12.02 8.00 -6.36
C ALA A 204 11.42 8.74 -5.16
N SER A 205 11.42 10.08 -5.22
CA SER A 205 10.85 10.95 -4.19
C SER A 205 9.39 11.32 -4.44
N ASP A 206 8.95 11.27 -5.70
CA ASP A 206 7.60 11.63 -6.15
C ASP A 206 7.22 10.82 -7.39
N GLY A 207 6.00 10.97 -7.85
CA GLY A 207 5.55 10.33 -9.08
C GLY A 207 4.05 10.04 -9.10
N VAL A 208 3.59 9.37 -10.15
CA VAL A 208 2.19 9.02 -10.34
C VAL A 208 1.75 7.92 -9.37
N ILE A 209 0.43 7.90 -9.12
CA ILE A 209 -0.29 6.78 -8.50
C ILE A 209 -1.04 6.05 -9.61
N ALA A 210 -0.98 4.71 -9.61
CA ALA A 210 -1.68 3.91 -10.60
C ALA A 210 -2.10 2.54 -10.04
N LEU A 211 -3.10 1.93 -10.66
CA LEU A 211 -3.63 0.61 -10.32
C LEU A 211 -3.27 -0.37 -11.42
N GLN A 212 -2.80 -1.56 -11.07
CA GLN A 212 -2.30 -2.56 -12.01
C GLN A 212 -3.37 -3.57 -12.45
N ILE A 213 -3.36 -3.90 -13.74
CA ILE A 213 -3.82 -5.19 -14.27
C ILE A 213 -2.57 -5.97 -14.69
N HIS A 214 -2.35 -7.10 -14.05
CA HIS A 214 -1.21 -7.97 -14.32
C HIS A 214 -1.51 -8.91 -15.50
N GLN A 215 -0.50 -9.14 -16.35
CA GLN A 215 -0.59 -10.15 -17.40
C GLN A 215 -0.72 -11.55 -16.79
N GLY A 216 -1.40 -12.44 -17.48
CA GLY A 216 -1.52 -13.84 -17.04
C GLY A 216 -2.93 -14.40 -17.25
N PRO A 217 -3.36 -15.33 -16.41
CA PRO A 217 -4.72 -15.85 -16.44
C PRO A 217 -5.77 -14.74 -16.24
N PRO A 218 -7.02 -14.98 -16.59
CA PRO A 218 -8.12 -14.04 -16.31
C PRO A 218 -8.12 -13.59 -14.86
N MET A 219 -8.26 -12.27 -14.67
CA MET A 219 -8.21 -11.67 -13.35
C MET A 219 -9.34 -10.67 -13.13
N VAL A 220 -9.70 -10.48 -11.87
CA VAL A 220 -10.61 -9.42 -11.43
C VAL A 220 -10.07 -8.80 -10.14
N VAL A 221 -9.89 -7.48 -10.18
CA VAL A 221 -9.52 -6.68 -9.01
C VAL A 221 -10.47 -5.48 -8.88
N ARG A 222 -10.79 -5.10 -7.66
CA ARG A 222 -11.68 -3.99 -7.33
C ARG A 222 -11.02 -3.05 -6.32
N PHE A 223 -11.24 -1.76 -6.48
CA PHE A 223 -10.76 -0.73 -5.58
C PHE A 223 -11.87 0.27 -5.25
N LYS A 224 -11.83 0.81 -4.04
CA LYS A 224 -12.68 1.92 -3.61
C LYS A 224 -12.01 2.75 -2.50
N ASN A 225 -12.59 3.90 -2.18
CA ASN A 225 -12.15 4.77 -1.07
C ASN A 225 -10.65 5.10 -1.16
N ILE A 226 -10.18 5.44 -2.37
CA ILE A 226 -8.77 5.76 -2.59
C ILE A 226 -8.55 7.23 -2.24
N LYS A 227 -7.65 7.48 -1.31
CA LYS A 227 -7.28 8.83 -0.88
C LYS A 227 -5.82 8.90 -0.44
N ILE A 228 -5.25 10.08 -0.54
CA ILE A 228 -3.96 10.41 0.03
C ILE A 228 -4.12 11.52 1.06
N ARG A 229 -3.28 11.49 2.06
CA ARG A 229 -3.03 12.59 2.98
C ARG A 229 -1.58 13.00 2.85
N LYS A 230 -1.32 14.27 2.51
CA LYS A 230 0.04 14.79 2.44
C LYS A 230 0.71 14.75 3.81
N LEU A 231 1.97 14.39 3.83
CA LEU A 231 2.84 14.48 5.00
C LEU A 231 3.76 15.70 4.85
N PRO A 232 4.23 16.25 5.95
CA PRO A 232 5.17 17.38 5.94
C PRO A 232 6.44 17.10 5.13
#